data_017979c6197b07e8c658c4fa2b3e2a66
#
_entry.id   017979c6197b07e8c658c4fa2b3e2a66
#
_cell.length_a   1.000
_cell.length_b   1.000
_cell.length_c   1.000
_cell.angle_alpha   90.00
_cell.angle_beta   90.00
_cell.angle_gamma   90.00
#
_symmetry.space_group_name_H-M   'P 1'
#
loop_
_entity.id
_entity.type
_entity.pdbx_description
1 polymer ?
#
loop_
_entity_poly.entity_id
_entity_poly.type
_entity_poly.pdbx_seq_one_letter_code
_entity_poly.pdbx_strand_id
1 'polypeptide(L)'
;MNEQKQSAILLSLIEHLRDRRSWCGETHVQKATYFLQELMGVPLDFDFILYKYGPYSFELSDELVAMRADSLIRLSQSPPYGPSLAPGLATEQIKKQFPQTLMKFEKQIDFVAQKLGGKQVSELEALSTALYVRLREHDVPQDRQVQLLRELKPHISPDFARQAVDELTGVVKESEGLRAL
;
A
#
# COMPACT_ATOMS: atom_id res chain seq x y z
N MET A 1 -12.66 -5.54 -10.48
CA MET A 1 -11.96 -4.93 -11.68
C MET A 1 -11.37 -6.07 -12.50
N ASN A 2 -11.04 -5.91 -13.81
CA ASN A 2 -10.32 -6.98 -14.51
C ASN A 2 -8.81 -6.95 -14.17
N GLU A 3 -8.14 -8.10 -14.28
CA GLU A 3 -6.73 -8.29 -13.91
C GLU A 3 -5.77 -7.31 -14.61
N GLN A 4 -5.94 -7.07 -15.91
CA GLN A 4 -5.06 -6.14 -16.63
C GLN A 4 -5.17 -4.69 -16.16
N LYS A 5 -6.36 -4.25 -15.73
CA LYS A 5 -6.53 -2.92 -15.11
C LYS A 5 -5.91 -2.86 -13.72
N GLN A 6 -6.03 -3.94 -12.94
CA GLN A 6 -5.33 -4.07 -11.66
C GLN A 6 -3.83 -3.95 -11.87
N SER A 7 -3.26 -4.74 -12.80
CA SER A 7 -1.83 -4.69 -13.13
C SER A 7 -1.38 -3.29 -13.55
N ALA A 8 -2.17 -2.58 -14.38
CA ALA A 8 -1.86 -1.20 -14.79
C ALA A 8 -1.82 -0.23 -13.59
N ILE A 9 -2.77 -0.35 -12.64
CA ILE A 9 -2.79 0.45 -11.40
C ILE A 9 -1.59 0.10 -10.51
N LEU A 10 -1.29 -1.18 -10.31
CA LEU A 10 -0.14 -1.62 -9.51
C LEU A 10 1.19 -1.12 -10.10
N LEU A 11 1.32 -1.15 -11.43
CA LEU A 11 2.49 -0.58 -12.12
C LEU A 11 2.64 0.91 -11.87
N SER A 12 1.55 1.67 -12.03
CA SER A 12 1.56 3.10 -11.73
C SER A 12 1.90 3.37 -10.26
N LEU A 13 1.36 2.59 -9.32
CA LEU A 13 1.69 2.70 -7.89
C LEU A 13 3.18 2.43 -7.63
N ILE A 14 3.74 1.38 -8.23
CA ILE A 14 5.17 1.03 -8.11
C ILE A 14 6.05 2.18 -8.62
N GLU A 15 5.73 2.77 -9.76
CA GLU A 15 6.46 3.92 -10.31
C GLU A 15 6.41 5.12 -9.37
N HIS A 16 5.21 5.53 -8.93
CA HIS A 16 5.03 6.66 -8.01
C HIS A 16 5.76 6.44 -6.67
N LEU A 17 5.74 5.21 -6.12
CA LEU A 17 6.50 4.87 -4.92
C LEU A 17 8.00 5.06 -5.15
N ARG A 18 8.54 4.58 -6.26
CA ARG A 18 9.96 4.71 -6.60
C ARG A 18 10.37 6.17 -6.80
N ASP A 19 9.54 6.98 -7.44
CA ASP A 19 9.76 8.42 -7.61
C ASP A 19 9.80 9.16 -6.26
N ARG A 20 9.14 8.62 -5.23
CA ARG A 20 9.16 9.11 -3.84
C ARG A 20 10.24 8.46 -2.98
N ARG A 21 11.28 7.87 -3.63
CA ARG A 21 12.44 7.24 -2.99
C ARG A 21 12.11 6.00 -2.15
N SER A 22 10.99 5.35 -2.41
CA SER A 22 10.70 4.05 -1.82
C SER A 22 11.72 3.03 -2.25
N TRP A 23 12.15 2.18 -1.31
CA TRP A 23 12.84 0.94 -1.67
C TRP A 23 11.99 0.06 -2.59
N CYS A 24 10.67 0.18 -2.49
CA CYS A 24 9.70 -0.56 -3.29
C CYS A 24 9.89 -2.09 -3.25
N GLY A 25 10.20 -2.64 -2.06
CA GLY A 25 10.12 -4.07 -1.81
C GLY A 25 8.66 -4.54 -1.75
N GLU A 26 8.45 -5.86 -1.77
CA GLU A 26 7.10 -6.45 -1.72
C GLU A 26 6.27 -5.92 -0.53
N THR A 27 6.86 -5.84 0.66
CA THR A 27 6.19 -5.29 1.84
C THR A 27 5.66 -3.88 1.59
N HIS A 28 6.44 -3.03 0.92
CA HIS A 28 6.03 -1.67 0.61
C HIS A 28 4.83 -1.65 -0.34
N VAL A 29 4.90 -2.44 -1.41
CA VAL A 29 3.80 -2.56 -2.38
C VAL A 29 2.54 -3.12 -1.72
N GLN A 30 2.66 -4.14 -0.87
CA GLN A 30 1.55 -4.70 -0.10
C GLN A 30 0.84 -3.63 0.74
N LYS A 31 1.58 -2.81 1.50
CA LYS A 31 0.98 -1.77 2.35
C LYS A 31 0.40 -0.62 1.53
N ALA A 32 1.08 -0.21 0.46
CA ALA A 32 0.57 0.84 -0.42
C ALA A 32 -0.72 0.38 -1.14
N THR A 33 -0.78 -0.85 -1.62
CA THR A 33 -1.99 -1.43 -2.23
C THR A 33 -3.13 -1.52 -1.23
N TYR A 34 -2.84 -1.90 0.03
CA TYR A 34 -3.82 -1.91 1.11
C TYR A 34 -4.43 -0.51 1.35
N PHE A 35 -3.60 0.53 1.43
CA PHE A 35 -4.08 1.91 1.56
C PHE A 35 -4.86 2.37 0.33
N LEU A 36 -4.41 2.00 -0.85
CA LEU A 36 -5.08 2.37 -2.10
C LEU A 36 -6.48 1.76 -2.19
N GLN A 37 -6.63 0.50 -1.77
CA GLN A 37 -7.93 -0.18 -1.74
C GLN A 37 -8.80 0.29 -0.57
N GLU A 38 -8.32 0.16 0.66
CA GLU A 38 -9.15 0.29 1.85
C GLU A 38 -9.39 1.75 2.27
N LEU A 39 -8.41 2.62 2.07
CA LEU A 39 -8.56 4.03 2.43
C LEU A 39 -9.05 4.88 1.27
N MET A 40 -8.50 4.66 0.06
CA MET A 40 -8.80 5.49 -1.10
C MET A 40 -9.97 4.97 -1.94
N GLY A 41 -10.46 3.75 -1.68
CA GLY A 41 -11.62 3.18 -2.36
C GLY A 41 -11.36 2.72 -3.81
N VAL A 42 -10.10 2.51 -4.19
CA VAL A 42 -9.80 1.96 -5.51
C VAL A 42 -10.15 0.47 -5.53
N PRO A 43 -11.06 0.00 -6.43
CA PRO A 43 -11.60 -1.35 -6.38
C PRO A 43 -10.62 -2.38 -6.95
N LEU A 44 -9.58 -2.68 -6.19
CA LEU A 44 -8.57 -3.68 -6.55
C LEU A 44 -9.01 -5.10 -6.23
N ASP A 45 -9.94 -5.26 -5.29
CA ASP A 45 -10.61 -6.53 -4.93
C ASP A 45 -9.65 -7.61 -4.36
N PHE A 46 -8.53 -7.21 -3.76
CA PHE A 46 -7.63 -8.12 -3.05
C PHE A 46 -8.15 -8.42 -1.64
N ASP A 47 -8.05 -9.68 -1.22
CA ASP A 47 -8.37 -10.08 0.16
C ASP A 47 -7.17 -9.85 1.08
N PHE A 48 -7.31 -8.93 2.06
CA PHE A 48 -6.27 -8.61 3.02
C PHE A 48 -6.57 -9.20 4.39
N ILE A 49 -5.61 -9.96 4.91
CA ILE A 49 -5.62 -10.46 6.28
C ILE A 49 -4.54 -9.78 7.12
N LEU A 50 -4.72 -9.74 8.44
CA LEU A 50 -3.63 -9.33 9.32
C LEU A 50 -2.60 -10.45 9.43
N TYR A 51 -1.38 -10.18 8.96
CA TYR A 51 -0.28 -11.15 8.94
C TYR A 51 0.93 -10.61 9.73
N LYS A 52 2.10 -11.25 9.57
CA LYS A 52 3.29 -11.00 10.40
C LYS A 52 3.69 -9.52 10.48
N TYR A 53 3.71 -8.82 9.36
CA TYR A 53 4.09 -7.40 9.26
C TYR A 53 2.89 -6.50 8.87
N GLY A 54 1.73 -6.71 9.51
CA GLY A 54 0.51 -5.95 9.21
C GLY A 54 -0.32 -6.58 8.08
N PRO A 55 -1.31 -5.84 7.53
CA PRO A 55 -2.18 -6.35 6.48
C PRO A 55 -1.39 -6.87 5.27
N TYR A 56 -1.76 -8.04 4.78
CA TYR A 56 -1.10 -8.74 3.68
C TYR A 56 -2.14 -9.50 2.85
N SER A 57 -1.95 -9.52 1.53
CA SER A 57 -2.76 -10.30 0.61
C SER A 57 -1.89 -11.33 -0.12
N PHE A 58 -2.26 -12.60 0.00
CA PHE A 58 -1.62 -13.68 -0.75
C PHE A 58 -1.94 -13.57 -2.24
N GLU A 59 -3.17 -13.16 -2.59
CA GLU A 59 -3.56 -12.93 -3.98
C GLU A 59 -2.71 -11.83 -4.64
N LEU A 60 -2.44 -10.73 -3.92
CA LEU A 60 -1.52 -9.70 -4.41
C LEU A 60 -0.09 -10.24 -4.58
N SER A 61 0.38 -11.08 -3.67
CA SER A 61 1.70 -11.73 -3.83
C SER A 61 1.76 -12.59 -5.09
N ASP A 62 0.72 -13.39 -5.35
CA ASP A 62 0.61 -14.22 -6.55
C ASP A 62 0.53 -13.36 -7.81
N GLU A 63 -0.25 -12.26 -7.78
CA GLU A 63 -0.33 -11.29 -8.89
C GLU A 63 1.06 -10.68 -9.19
N LEU A 64 1.82 -10.28 -8.17
CA LEU A 64 3.18 -9.75 -8.37
C LEU A 64 4.12 -10.80 -9.00
N VAL A 65 3.93 -12.09 -8.71
CA VAL A 65 4.67 -13.17 -9.36
C VAL A 65 4.25 -13.29 -10.82
N ALA A 66 2.95 -13.28 -11.12
CA ALA A 66 2.43 -13.32 -12.49
C ALA A 66 2.90 -12.11 -13.31
N MET A 67 2.83 -10.91 -12.75
CA MET A 67 3.34 -9.68 -13.39
C MET A 67 4.83 -9.76 -13.73
N ARG A 68 5.63 -10.49 -12.94
CA ARG A 68 7.04 -10.74 -13.26
C ARG A 68 7.19 -11.70 -14.43
N ALA A 69 6.41 -12.78 -14.46
CA ALA A 69 6.43 -13.75 -15.55
C ALA A 69 6.07 -13.06 -16.88
N ASP A 70 5.13 -12.12 -16.86
CA ASP A 70 4.68 -11.34 -18.02
C ASP A 70 5.59 -10.13 -18.36
N SER A 71 6.73 -10.01 -17.68
CA SER A 71 7.67 -8.90 -17.89
C SER A 71 7.08 -7.50 -17.61
N LEU A 72 5.99 -7.42 -16.86
CA LEU A 72 5.38 -6.17 -16.41
C LEU A 72 6.19 -5.52 -15.30
N ILE A 73 6.76 -6.32 -14.40
CA ILE A 73 7.71 -5.89 -13.38
C ILE A 73 8.96 -6.76 -13.40
N ARG A 74 10.03 -6.25 -12.82
CA ARG A 74 11.29 -6.98 -12.61
C ARG A 74 11.80 -6.78 -11.19
N LEU A 75 12.61 -7.73 -10.70
CA LEU A 75 13.36 -7.54 -9.47
C LEU A 75 14.65 -6.77 -9.76
N SER A 76 14.89 -5.76 -8.96
CA SER A 76 16.15 -5.02 -8.92
C SER A 76 16.85 -5.34 -7.59
N GLN A 77 18.10 -5.76 -7.64
CA GLN A 77 18.88 -6.04 -6.46
C GLN A 77 19.88 -4.90 -6.23
N SER A 78 19.95 -4.44 -5.01
CA SER A 78 20.93 -3.40 -4.59
C SER A 78 21.38 -3.72 -3.16
N PRO A 79 22.46 -4.51 -3.01
CA PRO A 79 22.99 -4.80 -1.67
C PRO A 79 23.26 -3.51 -0.88
N PRO A 80 23.10 -3.51 0.45
CA PRO A 80 22.81 -4.66 1.32
C PRO A 80 21.31 -4.99 1.50
N TYR A 81 20.42 -4.31 0.80
CA TYR A 81 18.97 -4.48 0.94
C TYR A 81 18.46 -5.67 0.11
N GLY A 82 17.25 -6.15 0.45
CA GLY A 82 16.58 -7.18 -0.32
C GLY A 82 16.12 -6.72 -1.72
N PRO A 83 15.52 -7.60 -2.51
CA PRO A 83 15.06 -7.26 -3.85
C PRO A 83 13.95 -6.19 -3.80
N SER A 84 13.98 -5.28 -4.76
CA SER A 84 12.95 -4.28 -5.00
C SER A 84 12.21 -4.54 -6.30
N LEU A 85 10.95 -4.10 -6.37
CA LEU A 85 10.13 -4.17 -7.57
C LEU A 85 10.36 -2.93 -8.43
N ALA A 86 10.54 -3.14 -9.72
CA ALA A 86 10.74 -2.06 -10.69
C ALA A 86 9.93 -2.36 -11.97
N PRO A 87 9.56 -1.34 -12.74
CA PRO A 87 8.93 -1.53 -14.04
C PRO A 87 9.73 -2.48 -14.93
N GLY A 88 9.03 -3.39 -15.62
CA GLY A 88 9.57 -4.33 -16.58
C GLY A 88 9.47 -3.81 -18.03
N LEU A 89 9.82 -4.66 -18.99
CA LEU A 89 9.83 -4.28 -20.40
C LEU A 89 8.43 -4.03 -20.98
N ALA A 90 7.41 -4.73 -20.47
CA ALA A 90 6.04 -4.63 -20.96
C ALA A 90 5.19 -3.57 -20.21
N THR A 91 5.75 -2.85 -19.23
CA THR A 91 5.04 -1.85 -18.41
C THR A 91 4.33 -0.80 -19.27
N GLU A 92 5.03 -0.18 -20.19
CA GLU A 92 4.47 0.88 -21.03
C GLU A 92 3.36 0.38 -21.96
N GLN A 93 3.45 -0.86 -22.40
CA GLN A 93 2.44 -1.46 -23.27
C GLN A 93 1.11 -1.63 -22.54
N ILE A 94 1.13 -2.17 -21.32
CA ILE A 94 -0.11 -2.38 -20.53
C ILE A 94 -0.72 -1.04 -20.08
N LYS A 95 0.09 -0.08 -19.67
CA LYS A 95 -0.39 1.24 -19.25
C LYS A 95 -1.10 1.98 -20.40
N LYS A 96 -0.57 1.90 -21.63
CA LYS A 96 -1.19 2.49 -22.82
C LYS A 96 -2.54 1.89 -23.18
N GLN A 97 -2.86 0.68 -22.72
CA GLN A 97 -4.18 0.07 -22.96
C GLN A 97 -5.26 0.64 -22.01
N PHE A 98 -4.88 1.19 -20.86
CA PHE A 98 -5.83 1.63 -19.83
C PHE A 98 -5.63 3.08 -19.37
N PRO A 99 -5.47 4.07 -20.29
CA PRO A 99 -5.20 5.45 -19.92
C PRO A 99 -6.32 6.08 -19.10
N GLN A 100 -7.58 5.74 -19.40
CA GLN A 100 -8.73 6.26 -18.65
C GLN A 100 -8.78 5.72 -17.22
N THR A 101 -8.40 4.46 -17.02
CA THR A 101 -8.32 3.86 -15.68
C THR A 101 -7.24 4.54 -14.86
N LEU A 102 -6.06 4.77 -15.43
CA LEU A 102 -4.97 5.45 -14.77
C LEU A 102 -5.32 6.91 -14.43
N MET A 103 -5.90 7.66 -15.38
CA MET A 103 -6.40 9.03 -15.13
C MET A 103 -7.43 9.07 -14.01
N LYS A 104 -8.34 8.10 -13.96
CA LYS A 104 -9.38 8.04 -12.91
C LYS A 104 -8.78 7.93 -11.52
N PHE A 105 -7.72 7.15 -11.34
CA PHE A 105 -7.14 6.84 -10.02
C PHE A 105 -5.79 7.52 -9.76
N GLU A 106 -5.33 8.41 -10.64
CA GLU A 106 -4.04 9.09 -10.53
C GLU A 106 -3.85 9.81 -9.19
N LYS A 107 -4.86 10.56 -8.74
CA LYS A 107 -4.80 11.32 -7.49
C LYS A 107 -4.68 10.41 -6.26
N GLN A 108 -5.38 9.28 -6.28
CA GLN A 108 -5.34 8.30 -5.20
C GLN A 108 -3.97 7.61 -5.15
N ILE A 109 -3.44 7.24 -6.31
CA ILE A 109 -2.11 6.62 -6.43
C ILE A 109 -1.03 7.59 -5.95
N ASP A 110 -1.05 8.83 -6.42
CA ASP A 110 -0.08 9.85 -6.02
C ASP A 110 -0.15 10.15 -4.51
N PHE A 111 -1.36 10.28 -3.96
CA PHE A 111 -1.56 10.48 -2.52
C PHE A 111 -0.95 9.35 -1.69
N VAL A 112 -1.26 8.09 -2.02
CA VAL A 112 -0.70 6.93 -1.30
C VAL A 112 0.82 6.89 -1.42
N ALA A 113 1.36 7.10 -2.61
CA ALA A 113 2.80 7.12 -2.83
C ALA A 113 3.48 8.27 -2.06
N GLN A 114 2.84 9.44 -1.97
CA GLN A 114 3.34 10.58 -1.19
C GLN A 114 3.38 10.25 0.32
N LYS A 115 2.35 9.60 0.84
CA LYS A 115 2.27 9.28 2.27
C LYS A 115 3.16 8.11 2.68
N LEU A 116 3.37 7.14 1.81
CA LEU A 116 4.05 5.89 2.17
C LEU A 116 5.46 5.76 1.56
N GLY A 117 5.77 6.47 0.47
CA GLY A 117 7.00 6.24 -0.31
C GLY A 117 8.30 6.33 0.50
N GLY A 118 8.43 7.31 1.37
CA GLY A 118 9.64 7.52 2.19
C GLY A 118 9.70 6.70 3.49
N LYS A 119 8.69 5.88 3.79
CA LYS A 119 8.58 5.17 5.08
C LYS A 119 9.40 3.90 5.13
N GLN A 120 9.91 3.58 6.33
CA GLN A 120 10.56 2.31 6.62
C GLN A 120 9.53 1.20 6.87
N VAL A 121 9.95 -0.06 6.80
CA VAL A 121 9.07 -1.22 6.99
C VAL A 121 8.35 -1.20 8.34
N SER A 122 9.02 -0.81 9.41
CA SER A 122 8.42 -0.68 10.75
C SER A 122 7.32 0.39 10.81
N GLU A 123 7.53 1.53 10.13
CA GLU A 123 6.53 2.60 10.03
C GLU A 123 5.32 2.16 9.20
N LEU A 124 5.57 1.46 8.08
CA LEU A 124 4.52 0.89 7.25
C LEU A 124 3.70 -0.16 8.00
N GLU A 125 4.35 -1.03 8.79
CA GLU A 125 3.67 -2.02 9.61
C GLU A 125 2.75 -1.33 10.64
N ALA A 126 3.27 -0.37 11.39
CA ALA A 126 2.51 0.32 12.43
C ALA A 126 1.33 1.10 11.81
N LEU A 127 1.57 1.87 10.76
CA LEU A 127 0.56 2.70 10.10
C LEU A 127 -0.53 1.85 9.43
N SER A 128 -0.16 0.77 8.74
CA SER A 128 -1.15 -0.12 8.10
C SER A 128 -1.95 -0.94 9.11
N THR A 129 -1.33 -1.32 10.25
CA THR A 129 -2.05 -1.98 11.35
C THR A 129 -3.01 -1.00 12.03
N ALA A 130 -2.64 0.27 12.19
CA ALA A 130 -3.53 1.30 12.70
C ALA A 130 -4.76 1.49 11.78
N LEU A 131 -4.57 1.50 10.45
CA LEU A 131 -5.67 1.53 9.49
C LEU A 131 -6.57 0.29 9.61
N TYR A 132 -5.98 -0.90 9.76
CA TYR A 132 -6.72 -2.14 9.96
C TYR A 132 -7.60 -2.10 11.21
N VAL A 133 -7.06 -1.60 12.34
CA VAL A 133 -7.82 -1.41 13.59
C VAL A 133 -8.97 -0.43 13.36
N ARG A 134 -8.69 0.72 12.75
CA ARG A 134 -9.70 1.76 12.50
C ARG A 134 -10.87 1.29 11.64
N LEU A 135 -10.61 0.46 10.65
CA LEU A 135 -11.64 -0.06 9.73
C LEU A 135 -12.52 -1.15 10.36
N ARG A 136 -11.98 -1.88 11.34
CA ARG A 136 -12.71 -2.94 12.04
C ARG A 136 -13.45 -2.45 13.27
N GLU A 137 -12.87 -1.49 13.97
CA GLU A 137 -13.39 -0.93 15.22
C GLU A 137 -13.88 0.49 14.96
N HIS A 138 -15.13 0.59 14.53
CA HIS A 138 -15.75 1.88 14.25
C HIS A 138 -15.93 2.71 15.54
N ASP A 139 -15.66 4.02 15.45
CA ASP A 139 -15.95 5.01 16.50
C ASP A 139 -15.27 4.79 17.86
N VAL A 140 -14.13 4.08 17.91
CA VAL A 140 -13.36 3.96 19.14
C VAL A 140 -12.39 5.12 19.32
N PRO A 141 -12.19 5.62 20.57
CA PRO A 141 -11.21 6.66 20.88
C PRO A 141 -9.79 6.26 20.45
N GLN A 142 -8.95 7.25 20.16
CA GLN A 142 -7.55 7.03 19.75
C GLN A 142 -6.77 6.18 20.76
N ASP A 143 -6.96 6.40 22.07
CA ASP A 143 -6.30 5.59 23.11
C ASP A 143 -6.66 4.10 23.00
N ARG A 144 -7.90 3.78 22.67
CA ARG A 144 -8.32 2.40 22.43
C ARG A 144 -7.73 1.85 21.14
N GLN A 145 -7.62 2.65 20.07
CA GLN A 145 -6.95 2.24 18.83
C GLN A 145 -5.46 1.90 19.10
N VAL A 146 -4.76 2.71 19.89
CA VAL A 146 -3.38 2.45 20.31
C VAL A 146 -3.27 1.14 21.08
N GLN A 147 -4.18 0.90 22.02
CA GLN A 147 -4.22 -0.33 22.79
C GLN A 147 -4.44 -1.55 21.90
N LEU A 148 -5.43 -1.52 21.01
CA LEU A 148 -5.74 -2.58 20.05
C LEU A 148 -4.57 -2.87 19.11
N LEU A 149 -3.92 -1.81 18.58
CA LEU A 149 -2.74 -1.97 17.75
C LEU A 149 -1.66 -2.76 18.50
N ARG A 150 -1.41 -2.44 19.77
CA ARG A 150 -0.41 -3.13 20.59
C ARG A 150 -0.82 -4.56 20.98
N GLU A 151 -2.11 -4.81 21.18
CA GLU A 151 -2.63 -6.18 21.37
C GLU A 151 -2.33 -7.05 20.15
N LEU A 152 -2.49 -6.50 18.94
CA LEU A 152 -2.19 -7.17 17.66
C LEU A 152 -0.70 -7.26 17.35
N LYS A 153 0.09 -6.27 17.81
CA LYS A 153 1.53 -6.10 17.54
C LYS A 153 2.30 -5.78 18.82
N PRO A 154 2.51 -6.77 19.71
CA PRO A 154 3.11 -6.53 21.03
C PRO A 154 4.55 -5.98 21.00
N HIS A 155 5.28 -6.16 19.88
CA HIS A 155 6.63 -5.64 19.69
C HIS A 155 6.68 -4.14 19.38
N ILE A 156 5.54 -3.52 19.05
CA ILE A 156 5.45 -2.07 18.81
C ILE A 156 5.34 -1.36 20.16
N SER A 157 6.25 -0.41 20.41
CA SER A 157 6.24 0.36 21.66
C SER A 157 5.00 1.25 21.78
N PRO A 158 4.57 1.62 23.01
CA PRO A 158 3.41 2.49 23.20
C PRO A 158 3.51 3.82 22.44
N ASP A 159 4.69 4.45 22.50
CA ASP A 159 4.93 5.75 21.85
C ASP A 159 4.86 5.63 20.33
N PHE A 160 5.44 4.57 19.76
CA PHE A 160 5.42 4.33 18.33
C PHE A 160 4.00 3.97 17.83
N ALA A 161 3.24 3.22 18.61
CA ALA A 161 1.84 2.93 18.32
C ALA A 161 0.99 4.22 18.32
N ARG A 162 1.23 5.12 19.30
CA ARG A 162 0.54 6.41 19.36
C ARG A 162 0.89 7.28 18.15
N GLN A 163 2.15 7.40 17.81
CA GLN A 163 2.58 8.15 16.62
C GLN A 163 1.91 7.63 15.34
N ALA A 164 1.80 6.31 15.17
CA ALA A 164 1.13 5.71 14.01
C ALA A 164 -0.37 6.02 13.97
N VAL A 165 -1.07 6.01 15.11
CA VAL A 165 -2.51 6.35 15.19
C VAL A 165 -2.73 7.84 14.92
N ASP A 166 -1.88 8.72 15.48
CA ASP A 166 -1.96 10.17 15.26
C ASP A 166 -1.69 10.51 13.79
N GLU A 167 -0.65 9.92 13.21
CA GLU A 167 -0.33 10.09 11.79
C GLU A 167 -1.47 9.60 10.89
N LEU A 168 -2.03 8.40 11.18
CA LEU A 168 -3.16 7.88 10.43
C LEU A 168 -4.35 8.83 10.46
N THR A 169 -4.62 9.44 11.60
CA THR A 169 -5.72 10.41 11.73
C THR A 169 -5.55 11.59 10.78
N GLY A 170 -4.33 12.10 10.63
CA GLY A 170 -3.99 13.13 9.64
C GLY A 170 -4.17 12.63 8.20
N VAL A 171 -3.65 11.45 7.89
CA VAL A 171 -3.76 10.83 6.55
C VAL A 171 -5.22 10.61 6.15
N VAL A 172 -6.05 10.11 7.07
CA VAL A 172 -7.49 9.90 6.83
C VAL A 172 -8.19 11.23 6.53
N LYS A 173 -7.93 12.27 7.33
CA LYS A 173 -8.51 13.60 7.12
C LYS A 173 -8.14 14.18 5.75
N GLU A 174 -6.88 14.07 5.35
CA GLU A 174 -6.41 14.53 4.05
C GLU A 174 -6.99 13.72 2.88
N SER A 175 -7.31 12.44 3.09
CA SER A 175 -7.87 11.56 2.07
C SER A 175 -9.35 11.85 1.73
N GLU A 176 -10.11 12.51 2.61
CA GLU A 176 -11.58 12.63 2.50
C GLU A 176 -12.05 13.24 1.17
N GLY A 177 -11.31 14.21 0.63
CA GLY A 177 -11.63 14.83 -0.67
C GLY A 177 -11.09 14.09 -1.91
N LEU A 178 -10.36 12.99 -1.70
CA LEU A 178 -9.65 12.28 -2.77
C LEU A 178 -10.14 10.85 -3.00
N ARG A 179 -11.02 10.33 -2.14
CA ARG A 179 -11.50 8.95 -2.23
C ARG A 179 -12.21 8.68 -3.55
N ALA A 180 -12.00 7.50 -4.12
CA ALA A 180 -12.76 7.03 -5.26
C ALA A 180 -14.21 6.72 -4.80
N LEU A 181 -15.18 7.27 -5.52
CA LEU A 181 -16.61 7.03 -5.32
C LEU A 181 -17.02 5.79 -6.11
#